data_4b3b9c144fe494902329353d49aa7165
#
_entry.id   4b3b9c144fe494902329353d49aa7165
#
_cell.length_a   1.000
_cell.length_b   1.000
_cell.length_c   1.000
_cell.angle_alpha   90.00
_cell.angle_beta   90.00
_cell.angle_gamma   90.00
#
_symmetry.space_group_name_H-M   'P 1'
#
loop_
_entity.id
_entity.type
_entity.pdbx_description
1 polymer ?
#
loop_
_entity_poly.entity_id
_entity_poly.type
_entity_poly.pdbx_seq_one_letter_code
_entity_poly.pdbx_strand_id
1 'polypeptide(L)'
;MVSTGFSNLGEEWSQKNSFRQDLITRDTTIDVLLFDDSTDATDDTSDVGDITTEPTDGNYTRQTFSVDSTDVTLSIESGDLRAEVDVTFDVDGTTGSVDASACVVDFPSDVVNAEGSANPHLIYSGLLQDSDGNAFTADLSQFTSLTTTVQLDLA
;
A
#
# COMPACT_ATOMS: atom_id res chain seq x y z
N MET A 1 -1.52 -13.49 8.78
CA MET A 1 -2.77 -12.68 8.80
C MET A 1 -2.32 -11.24 8.78
N VAL A 2 -2.54 -10.57 7.64
CA VAL A 2 -2.25 -9.13 7.51
C VAL A 2 -3.03 -8.41 8.60
N SER A 3 -2.35 -7.60 9.38
CA SER A 3 -2.99 -6.47 10.03
C SER A 3 -3.39 -5.50 8.93
N THR A 4 -4.67 -5.46 8.55
CA THR A 4 -5.14 -4.45 7.60
C THR A 4 -5.05 -3.10 8.29
N GLY A 5 -4.16 -2.22 7.80
CA GLY A 5 -4.00 -0.91 8.42
C GLY A 5 -2.62 -0.30 8.22
N PHE A 6 -2.42 0.82 8.89
CA PHE A 6 -1.13 1.48 8.93
C PHE A 6 -0.12 0.70 9.79
N SER A 7 1.10 0.59 9.29
CA SER A 7 2.24 0.21 10.12
C SER A 7 2.57 1.33 11.12
N ASN A 8 3.39 1.06 12.13
CA ASN A 8 3.90 2.09 13.04
C ASN A 8 4.54 3.27 12.30
N LEU A 9 5.23 3.00 11.19
CA LEU A 9 5.79 4.04 10.32
C LEU A 9 4.72 4.83 9.58
N GLY A 10 3.67 4.17 9.12
CA GLY A 10 2.52 4.82 8.49
C GLY A 10 1.77 5.71 9.47
N GLU A 11 1.59 5.28 10.71
CA GLU A 11 1.01 6.11 11.77
C GLU A 11 1.91 7.31 12.10
N GLU A 12 3.22 7.12 12.24
CA GLU A 12 4.17 8.19 12.45
C GLU A 12 4.14 9.21 11.31
N TRP A 13 4.13 8.74 10.07
CA TRP A 13 4.01 9.56 8.87
C TRP A 13 2.72 10.38 8.88
N SER A 14 1.58 9.74 9.15
CA SER A 14 0.28 10.41 9.24
C SER A 14 0.25 11.49 10.32
N GLN A 15 0.76 11.18 11.52
CA GLN A 15 0.81 12.12 12.64
C GLN A 15 1.74 13.32 12.36
N LYS A 16 2.91 13.08 11.78
CA LYS A 16 3.84 14.14 11.38
C LYS A 16 3.24 15.05 10.33
N ASN A 17 2.56 14.50 9.33
CA ASN A 17 1.87 15.28 8.30
C ASN A 17 0.70 16.11 8.84
N SER A 18 0.00 15.60 9.86
CA SER A 18 -1.19 16.26 10.40
C SER A 18 -0.87 17.31 11.47
N PHE A 19 0.19 17.08 12.28
CA PHE A 19 0.43 17.85 13.50
C PHE A 19 1.80 18.57 13.55
N ARG A 20 2.72 18.24 12.65
CA ARG A 20 4.08 18.83 12.62
C ARG A 20 4.37 19.40 11.23
N GLN A 21 3.99 20.65 11.01
CA GLN A 21 4.14 21.33 9.70
C GLN A 21 5.58 21.65 9.27
N ASP A 22 6.55 21.52 10.16
CA ASP A 22 7.90 22.04 9.98
C ASP A 22 8.92 21.01 9.49
N LEU A 23 8.58 19.74 9.34
CA LEU A 23 9.57 18.68 9.13
C LEU A 23 9.36 17.78 7.91
N ILE A 24 8.30 17.93 7.15
CA ILE A 24 8.06 17.02 6.02
C ILE A 24 7.70 17.81 4.77
N THR A 25 8.61 17.78 3.79
CA THR A 25 8.19 17.93 2.41
C THR A 25 7.22 16.78 2.15
N ARG A 26 5.93 17.06 1.99
CA ARG A 26 4.94 16.03 1.64
C ARG A 26 5.44 15.37 0.38
N ASP A 27 5.74 14.08 0.45
CA ASP A 27 5.78 13.30 -0.77
C ASP A 27 4.43 13.43 -1.44
N THR A 28 4.46 13.77 -2.70
CA THR A 28 3.25 13.98 -3.48
C THR A 28 2.72 12.68 -4.05
N THR A 29 3.47 11.61 -3.89
CA THR A 29 3.16 10.30 -4.48
C THR A 29 3.44 9.16 -3.50
N ILE A 30 2.67 8.09 -3.63
CA ILE A 30 2.84 6.82 -2.91
C ILE A 30 2.90 5.71 -3.95
N ASP A 31 3.85 4.80 -3.79
CA ASP A 31 3.94 3.61 -4.62
C ASP A 31 3.13 2.47 -4.00
N VAL A 32 2.49 1.69 -4.86
CA VAL A 32 1.72 0.50 -4.47
C VAL A 32 2.34 -0.72 -5.13
N LEU A 33 2.52 -1.77 -4.34
CA LEU A 33 2.97 -3.08 -4.78
C LEU A 33 1.93 -4.17 -4.46
N LEU A 34 2.05 -5.31 -5.14
CA LEU A 34 1.27 -6.53 -4.88
C LEU A 34 2.17 -7.60 -4.26
N PHE A 35 1.60 -8.44 -3.41
CA PHE A 35 2.35 -9.55 -2.79
C PHE A 35 1.40 -10.68 -2.34
N ASP A 36 1.97 -11.81 -1.91
CA ASP A 36 1.27 -12.95 -1.34
C ASP A 36 1.39 -12.92 0.19
N ASP A 37 0.33 -12.47 0.87
CA ASP A 37 0.26 -12.39 2.33
C ASP A 37 0.35 -13.76 3.02
N SER A 38 -0.05 -14.82 2.35
CA SER A 38 0.05 -16.17 2.92
C SER A 38 1.51 -16.59 3.14
N THR A 39 2.44 -15.98 2.40
CA THR A 39 3.88 -16.21 2.51
C THR A 39 4.58 -15.08 3.28
N ASP A 40 4.25 -13.84 2.99
CA ASP A 40 4.87 -12.63 3.54
C ASP A 40 3.92 -11.90 4.50
N ALA A 41 3.37 -12.59 5.50
CA ALA A 41 2.45 -11.97 6.45
C ALA A 41 3.04 -10.71 7.09
N THR A 42 2.42 -9.56 6.81
CA THR A 42 2.85 -8.28 7.35
C THR A 42 2.17 -7.96 8.69
N ASP A 43 2.85 -7.23 9.54
CA ASP A 43 2.34 -6.71 10.80
C ASP A 43 2.76 -5.24 11.00
N ASP A 44 2.46 -4.65 12.14
CA ASP A 44 2.72 -3.26 12.46
C ASP A 44 4.21 -2.89 12.45
N THR A 45 5.11 -3.87 12.51
CA THR A 45 6.57 -3.69 12.54
C THR A 45 7.25 -4.07 11.24
N SER A 46 6.50 -4.60 10.27
CA SER A 46 7.04 -5.04 8.98
C SER A 46 7.56 -3.88 8.15
N ASP A 47 8.59 -4.15 7.38
CA ASP A 47 9.16 -3.23 6.43
C ASP A 47 9.13 -3.83 5.00
N VAL A 48 9.47 -3.06 3.99
CA VAL A 48 9.45 -3.52 2.60
C VAL A 48 10.37 -4.72 2.37
N GLY A 49 11.44 -4.86 3.16
CA GLY A 49 12.36 -6.00 3.09
C GLY A 49 11.75 -7.34 3.51
N ASP A 50 10.62 -7.30 4.23
CA ASP A 50 9.90 -8.51 4.63
C ASP A 50 9.00 -9.05 3.51
N ILE A 51 8.75 -8.22 2.47
CA ILE A 51 7.97 -8.63 1.29
C ILE A 51 8.90 -9.26 0.26
N THR A 52 8.82 -10.57 0.11
CA THR A 52 9.67 -11.37 -0.80
C THR A 52 8.93 -11.92 -2.01
N THR A 53 7.60 -11.85 -2.01
CA THR A 53 6.71 -12.39 -3.04
C THR A 53 6.18 -11.35 -4.03
N GLU A 54 6.71 -10.13 -4.00
CA GLU A 54 6.38 -9.13 -5.02
C GLU A 54 6.72 -9.69 -6.42
N PRO A 55 5.79 -9.66 -7.39
CA PRO A 55 6.06 -10.14 -8.74
C PRO A 55 7.21 -9.36 -9.39
N THR A 56 8.05 -10.07 -10.16
CA THR A 56 9.22 -9.47 -10.83
C THR A 56 9.29 -9.81 -12.32
N ASP A 57 8.26 -10.43 -12.89
CA ASP A 57 8.19 -10.88 -14.27
C ASP A 57 7.03 -10.22 -15.04
N GLY A 58 6.95 -10.52 -16.33
CA GLY A 58 5.90 -9.95 -17.20
C GLY A 58 5.98 -8.44 -17.29
N ASN A 59 4.82 -7.81 -17.37
CA ASN A 59 4.69 -6.35 -17.42
C ASN A 59 4.52 -5.71 -16.04
N TYR A 60 4.51 -6.51 -14.97
CA TYR A 60 4.31 -5.98 -13.63
C TYR A 60 5.35 -4.92 -13.26
N THR A 61 4.86 -3.81 -12.76
CA THR A 61 5.64 -2.77 -12.08
C THR A 61 4.79 -2.17 -10.95
N ARG A 62 5.45 -1.70 -9.91
CA ARG A 62 4.76 -0.90 -8.88
C ARG A 62 4.04 0.26 -9.54
N GLN A 63 2.88 0.57 -9.03
CA GLN A 63 2.07 1.70 -9.49
C GLN A 63 2.18 2.85 -8.50
N THR A 64 2.02 4.07 -9.00
CA THR A 64 2.15 5.28 -8.20
C THR A 64 0.84 6.06 -8.27
N PHE A 65 0.37 6.57 -7.14
CA PHE A 65 -0.74 7.52 -7.11
C PHE A 65 -0.35 8.84 -6.42
N SER A 66 -1.04 9.92 -6.78
CA SER A 66 -0.85 11.22 -6.16
C SER A 66 -1.66 11.34 -4.88
N VAL A 67 -1.04 11.90 -3.83
CA VAL A 67 -1.71 12.13 -2.54
C VAL A 67 -2.49 13.44 -2.59
N ASP A 68 -3.46 13.51 -3.51
CA ASP A 68 -4.33 14.67 -3.70
C ASP A 68 -5.75 14.23 -4.15
N SER A 69 -6.62 15.20 -4.37
CA SER A 69 -8.01 14.93 -4.76
C SER A 69 -8.19 14.43 -6.20
N THR A 70 -7.11 14.29 -6.97
CA THR A 70 -7.16 13.72 -8.32
C THR A 70 -7.28 12.21 -8.24
N ASP A 71 -6.49 11.58 -7.37
CA ASP A 71 -6.42 10.13 -7.26
C ASP A 71 -7.14 9.61 -6.00
N VAL A 72 -7.09 10.37 -4.88
CA VAL A 72 -7.67 9.94 -3.61
C VAL A 72 -9.10 10.46 -3.45
N THR A 73 -10.05 9.55 -3.30
CA THR A 73 -11.44 9.85 -2.99
C THR A 73 -11.69 9.73 -1.49
N LEU A 74 -12.35 10.73 -0.90
CA LEU A 74 -12.80 10.67 0.48
C LEU A 74 -14.29 10.30 0.52
N SER A 75 -14.63 9.28 1.25
CA SER A 75 -16.01 8.81 1.47
C SER A 75 -16.31 8.66 2.96
N ILE A 76 -17.60 8.65 3.31
CA ILE A 76 -18.04 8.28 4.66
C ILE A 76 -18.85 7.00 4.54
N GLU A 77 -18.36 5.94 5.13
CA GLU A 77 -19.02 4.67 5.15
C GLU A 77 -19.25 4.20 6.60
N SER A 78 -20.50 3.86 6.92
CA SER A 78 -20.89 3.44 8.27
C SER A 78 -20.56 4.44 9.40
N GLY A 79 -20.29 5.69 9.05
CA GLY A 79 -19.91 6.76 9.99
C GLY A 79 -18.41 7.03 10.08
N ASP A 80 -17.59 6.22 9.44
CA ASP A 80 -16.14 6.38 9.40
C ASP A 80 -15.69 7.03 8.09
N LEU A 81 -14.72 7.94 8.20
CA LEU A 81 -14.11 8.59 7.04
C LEU A 81 -13.06 7.65 6.44
N ARG A 82 -13.20 7.35 5.16
CA ARG A 82 -12.27 6.54 4.38
C ARG A 82 -11.61 7.35 3.27
N ALA A 83 -10.34 7.09 3.05
CA ALA A 83 -9.62 7.54 1.87
C ALA A 83 -9.40 6.32 0.96
N GLU A 84 -9.83 6.41 -0.28
CA GLU A 84 -9.77 5.31 -1.24
C GLU A 84 -9.08 5.75 -2.52
N VAL A 85 -8.30 4.84 -3.09
CA VAL A 85 -7.67 5.01 -4.40
C VAL A 85 -7.74 3.71 -5.19
N ASP A 86 -8.18 3.80 -6.45
CA ASP A 86 -8.15 2.67 -7.39
C ASP A 86 -6.81 2.65 -8.11
N VAL A 87 -6.11 1.53 -8.00
CA VAL A 87 -4.81 1.31 -8.62
C VAL A 87 -4.89 0.16 -9.60
N THR A 88 -4.48 0.40 -10.85
CA THR A 88 -4.50 -0.61 -11.91
C THR A 88 -3.08 -1.00 -12.30
N PHE A 89 -2.80 -2.30 -12.22
CA PHE A 89 -1.54 -2.91 -12.62
C PHE A 89 -1.69 -3.55 -14.00
N ASP A 90 -0.71 -3.35 -14.88
CA ASP A 90 -0.51 -4.20 -16.05
C ASP A 90 0.21 -5.46 -15.57
N VAL A 91 -0.45 -6.61 -15.69
CA VAL A 91 0.07 -7.90 -15.26
C VAL A 91 0.18 -8.90 -16.41
N ASP A 92 0.14 -8.42 -17.66
CA ASP A 92 0.27 -9.29 -18.83
C ASP A 92 1.63 -10.02 -18.82
N GLY A 93 1.56 -11.32 -18.96
CA GLY A 93 2.75 -12.19 -18.89
C GLY A 93 3.34 -12.38 -17.49
N THR A 94 2.74 -11.81 -16.45
CA THR A 94 3.15 -11.99 -15.06
C THR A 94 2.67 -13.34 -14.53
N THR A 95 3.48 -14.00 -13.72
CA THR A 95 3.16 -15.29 -13.10
C THR A 95 3.07 -15.17 -11.57
N GLY A 96 2.51 -16.20 -10.95
CA GLY A 96 2.33 -16.25 -9.49
C GLY A 96 0.95 -15.80 -9.02
N SER A 97 0.77 -15.86 -7.72
CA SER A 97 -0.48 -15.46 -7.07
C SER A 97 -0.22 -14.36 -6.06
N VAL A 98 -1.16 -13.42 -5.97
CA VAL A 98 -1.14 -12.32 -4.98
C VAL A 98 -2.51 -12.22 -4.32
N ASP A 99 -2.54 -11.85 -3.06
CA ASP A 99 -3.79 -11.66 -2.30
C ASP A 99 -3.77 -10.39 -1.44
N ALA A 100 -2.68 -9.62 -1.52
CA ALA A 100 -2.53 -8.37 -0.78
C ALA A 100 -1.84 -7.28 -1.61
N SER A 101 -2.02 -6.04 -1.18
CA SER A 101 -1.30 -4.87 -1.67
C SER A 101 -0.66 -4.11 -0.52
N ALA A 102 0.40 -3.39 -0.80
CA ALA A 102 1.07 -2.53 0.16
C ALA A 102 1.41 -1.17 -0.44
N CYS A 103 1.33 -0.13 0.40
CA CYS A 103 1.76 1.22 0.08
C CYS A 103 3.14 1.46 0.65
N VAL A 104 4.03 1.99 -0.16
CA VAL A 104 5.39 2.31 0.23
C VAL A 104 5.74 3.73 -0.16
N VAL A 105 6.60 4.36 0.63
CA VAL A 105 7.04 5.74 0.41
C VAL A 105 8.51 5.89 0.72
N ASP A 106 9.20 6.69 -0.08
CA ASP A 106 10.56 7.14 0.21
C ASP A 106 10.52 8.38 1.10
N PHE A 107 11.05 8.25 2.32
CA PHE A 107 11.25 9.44 3.15
C PHE A 107 12.58 10.13 2.84
N PRO A 108 12.64 11.46 2.85
CA PRO A 108 13.90 12.19 2.84
C PRO A 108 14.83 11.68 3.95
N SER A 109 16.13 11.70 3.70
CA SER A 109 17.14 11.13 4.61
C SER A 109 17.24 11.80 5.99
N ASP A 110 16.60 12.96 6.16
CA ASP A 110 16.50 13.73 7.40
C ASP A 110 15.23 13.42 8.21
N VAL A 111 14.32 12.63 7.65
CA VAL A 111 13.15 12.11 8.38
C VAL A 111 13.60 10.88 9.16
N VAL A 112 13.77 11.03 10.45
CA VAL A 112 14.07 9.89 11.33
C VAL A 112 12.80 9.05 11.44
N ASN A 113 12.88 7.81 10.96
CA ASN A 113 11.84 6.84 11.20
C ASN A 113 11.99 6.24 12.61
N ALA A 114 10.88 5.85 13.21
CA ALA A 114 10.87 5.26 14.55
C ALA A 114 11.64 3.93 14.61
N GLU A 115 11.68 3.20 13.51
CA GLU A 115 12.26 1.85 13.40
C GLU A 115 13.71 1.83 12.89
N GLY A 116 14.22 2.95 12.36
CA GLY A 116 15.57 3.02 11.82
C GLY A 116 15.79 2.22 10.52
N SER A 117 14.72 1.81 9.84
CA SER A 117 14.80 1.07 8.58
C SER A 117 15.23 1.94 7.40
N ALA A 118 15.70 1.32 6.32
CA ALA A 118 16.10 2.01 5.10
C ALA A 118 14.89 2.27 4.20
N ASN A 119 14.95 3.31 3.36
CA ASN A 119 13.97 3.55 2.31
C ASN A 119 13.96 2.43 1.24
N PRO A 120 12.79 2.14 0.62
CA PRO A 120 11.47 2.71 0.93
C PRO A 120 10.84 2.09 2.18
N HIS A 121 9.85 2.78 2.77
CA HIS A 121 9.15 2.34 3.98
C HIS A 121 7.76 1.83 3.66
N LEU A 122 7.39 0.71 4.28
CA LEU A 122 6.03 0.20 4.28
C LEU A 122 5.17 1.06 5.20
N ILE A 123 4.14 1.71 4.66
CA ILE A 123 3.24 2.56 5.45
C ILE A 123 1.85 1.95 5.65
N TYR A 124 1.43 1.08 4.77
CA TYR A 124 0.11 0.44 4.80
C TYR A 124 0.15 -0.89 4.06
N SER A 125 -0.62 -1.87 4.53
CA SER A 125 -0.88 -3.10 3.80
C SER A 125 -2.33 -3.56 3.99
N GLY A 126 -2.87 -4.27 3.03
CA GLY A 126 -4.23 -4.79 3.08
C GLY A 126 -4.49 -5.89 2.06
N LEU A 127 -5.46 -6.76 2.37
CA LEU A 127 -5.89 -7.81 1.45
C LEU A 127 -6.56 -7.23 0.21
N LEU A 128 -6.36 -7.88 -0.93
CA LEU A 128 -7.15 -7.61 -2.12
C LEU A 128 -8.62 -7.96 -1.87
N GLN A 129 -9.51 -7.10 -2.37
CA GLN A 129 -10.95 -7.29 -2.22
C GLN A 129 -11.61 -7.31 -3.60
N ASP A 130 -12.61 -8.16 -3.76
CA ASP A 130 -13.50 -8.16 -4.91
C ASP A 130 -14.51 -6.98 -4.80
N SER A 131 -15.36 -6.83 -5.83
CA SER A 131 -16.39 -5.78 -5.86
C SER A 131 -17.44 -5.87 -4.74
N ASP A 132 -17.50 -7.00 -4.05
CA ASP A 132 -18.41 -7.25 -2.93
C ASP A 132 -17.69 -7.08 -1.57
N GLY A 133 -16.41 -6.72 -1.59
CA GLY A 133 -15.58 -6.50 -0.39
C GLY A 133 -15.03 -7.79 0.23
N ASN A 134 -15.10 -8.92 -0.47
CA ASN A 134 -14.53 -10.17 0.03
C ASN A 134 -13.06 -10.28 -0.38
N ALA A 135 -12.23 -10.75 0.54
CA ALA A 135 -10.83 -11.05 0.21
C ALA A 135 -10.72 -12.10 -0.89
N PHE A 136 -9.83 -11.90 -1.85
CA PHE A 136 -9.59 -12.84 -2.92
C PHE A 136 -8.11 -12.96 -3.26
N THR A 137 -7.74 -14.10 -3.85
CA THR A 137 -6.40 -14.37 -4.38
C THR A 137 -6.45 -14.30 -5.90
N ALA A 138 -5.58 -13.50 -6.50
CA ALA A 138 -5.44 -13.38 -7.95
C ALA A 138 -4.29 -14.27 -8.45
N ASP A 139 -4.59 -15.22 -9.33
CA ASP A 139 -3.57 -15.90 -10.15
C ASP A 139 -3.25 -14.97 -11.34
N LEU A 140 -2.10 -14.29 -11.29
CA LEU A 140 -1.74 -13.25 -12.26
C LEU A 140 -1.66 -13.75 -13.69
N SER A 141 -1.37 -15.04 -13.88
CA SER A 141 -1.34 -15.65 -15.21
C SER A 141 -2.70 -15.66 -15.94
N GLN A 142 -3.78 -15.40 -15.22
CA GLN A 142 -5.16 -15.36 -15.76
C GLN A 142 -5.61 -13.95 -16.15
N PHE A 143 -4.79 -12.93 -15.90
CA PHE A 143 -5.15 -11.53 -16.08
C PHE A 143 -4.14 -10.81 -16.98
N THR A 144 -4.61 -9.81 -17.71
CA THR A 144 -3.76 -8.83 -18.39
C THR A 144 -3.67 -7.53 -17.60
N SER A 145 -4.69 -7.26 -16.77
CA SER A 145 -4.66 -6.14 -15.84
C SER A 145 -5.40 -6.50 -14.54
N LEU A 146 -4.96 -5.96 -13.43
CA LEU A 146 -5.57 -6.12 -12.12
C LEU A 146 -5.79 -4.75 -11.51
N THR A 147 -7.04 -4.43 -11.16
CA THR A 147 -7.37 -3.21 -10.41
C THR A 147 -7.69 -3.59 -8.97
N THR A 148 -7.11 -2.88 -8.04
CA THR A 148 -7.42 -2.99 -6.61
C THR A 148 -7.75 -1.62 -6.04
N THR A 149 -8.65 -1.57 -5.08
CA THR A 149 -8.91 -0.36 -4.28
C THR A 149 -8.08 -0.44 -3.01
N VAL A 150 -7.20 0.54 -2.83
CA VAL A 150 -6.47 0.72 -1.58
C VAL A 150 -7.32 1.58 -0.66
N GLN A 151 -7.64 1.07 0.52
CA GLN A 151 -8.41 1.78 1.53
C GLN A 151 -7.48 2.22 2.66
N LEU A 152 -7.23 3.51 2.75
CA LEU A 152 -6.39 4.14 3.76
C LEU A 152 -7.27 4.57 4.93
N ASP A 153 -7.60 3.64 5.82
CA ASP A 153 -8.41 3.93 7.00
C ASP A 153 -7.49 4.29 8.17
N LEU A 154 -7.71 5.46 8.74
CA LEU A 154 -7.17 5.85 10.03
C LEU A 154 -8.13 5.31 11.11
N ALA A 155 -8.00 4.05 11.42
CA ALA A 155 -8.80 3.44 12.49
C ALA A 155 -8.26 3.78 13.87
#